data_bf269afd5da7af5765ec1a01291f2eff
#
_entry.id   bf269afd5da7af5765ec1a01291f2eff
#
_cell.length_a   1.000
_cell.length_b   1.000
_cell.length_c   1.000
_cell.angle_alpha   90.00
_cell.angle_beta   90.00
_cell.angle_gamma   90.00
#
_symmetry.space_group_name_H-M   'P 1'
#
loop_
_entity.id
_entity.type
_entity.pdbx_description
1 polymer ?
#
loop_
_entity_poly.entity_id
_entity_poly.type
_entity_poly.pdbx_seq_one_letter_code
_entity_poly.pdbx_strand_id
1 'polypeptide(L)'
;MTKNIRYFWRFLTTFARRRKRLIIIGFLAGILAFFFLPGFLRLLPERQQTESIGLVGRYTLENIPNEIQKQISLGLTRLEEDGTPVPGLAKEWQVEKEGTVYTFKLNENLIWHDGKSIRAQDINYNFQDAQMKILDPKTVQFVLKEPFSAFPVIVSRPIFKKGLIGAGPYKVKKITRHGQFVEQIFLN
;
A
#
# COMPACT_ATOMS: atom_id res chain seq x y z
N MET A 1 61.90 12.41 4.71
CA MET A 1 60.47 12.28 5.06
C MET A 1 60.19 11.96 6.53
N THR A 2 61.16 12.01 7.45
CA THR A 2 61.02 11.50 8.84
C THR A 2 60.99 12.57 9.95
N LYS A 3 61.27 13.84 9.65
CA LYS A 3 61.28 14.89 10.68
C LYS A 3 59.88 15.37 11.06
N ASN A 4 58.96 15.47 10.10
CA ASN A 4 57.59 15.95 10.34
C ASN A 4 56.74 15.00 11.19
N ILE A 5 56.96 13.69 11.13
CA ILE A 5 56.25 12.68 11.89
C ILE A 5 56.60 12.79 13.39
N ARG A 6 57.83 13.07 13.76
CA ARG A 6 58.23 13.23 15.16
C ARG A 6 57.66 14.47 15.83
N TYR A 7 57.50 15.58 15.10
CA TYR A 7 56.86 16.79 15.59
C TYR A 7 55.35 16.56 15.78
N PHE A 8 54.68 15.87 14.86
CA PHE A 8 53.29 15.50 14.98
C PHE A 8 53.02 14.61 16.20
N TRP A 9 53.84 13.58 16.43
CA TRP A 9 53.74 12.71 17.60
C TRP A 9 53.95 13.45 18.92
N ARG A 10 54.92 14.34 18.99
CA ARG A 10 55.17 15.17 20.18
C ARG A 10 54.02 16.14 20.44
N PHE A 11 53.43 16.73 19.42
CA PHE A 11 52.27 17.59 19.55
C PHE A 11 51.07 16.80 20.07
N LEU A 12 50.77 15.65 19.48
CA LEU A 12 49.66 14.76 19.89
C LEU A 12 49.82 14.31 21.35
N THR A 13 50.98 13.88 21.77
CA THR A 13 51.22 13.41 23.16
C THR A 13 51.10 14.54 24.18
N THR A 14 51.53 15.73 23.85
CA THR A 14 51.47 16.91 24.73
C THR A 14 50.00 17.39 24.85
N PHE A 15 49.31 17.41 23.72
CA PHE A 15 47.85 17.74 23.68
C PHE A 15 47.04 16.73 24.43
N ALA A 16 47.30 15.42 24.24
CA ALA A 16 46.58 14.35 24.94
C ALA A 16 46.81 14.41 26.46
N ARG A 17 48.01 14.72 26.95
CA ARG A 17 48.29 14.87 28.38
C ARG A 17 47.59 16.06 28.99
N ARG A 18 47.52 17.20 28.31
CA ARG A 18 46.87 18.39 28.83
C ARG A 18 45.33 18.32 28.87
N ARG A 19 44.73 17.56 27.91
CA ARG A 19 43.27 17.50 27.75
C ARG A 19 42.76 16.07 27.86
N LYS A 20 43.39 15.18 28.59
CA LYS A 20 43.01 13.78 28.75
C LYS A 20 41.55 13.60 29.20
N ARG A 21 41.03 14.48 30.05
CA ARG A 21 39.60 14.43 30.46
C ARG A 21 38.64 14.66 29.30
N LEU A 22 38.93 15.61 28.40
CA LEU A 22 38.09 15.88 27.22
C LEU A 22 38.12 14.73 26.22
N ILE A 23 39.33 14.09 26.07
CA ILE A 23 39.45 12.93 25.17
C ILE A 23 38.69 11.74 25.73
N ILE A 24 38.78 11.49 27.03
CA ILE A 24 38.00 10.42 27.70
C ILE A 24 36.50 10.67 27.58
N ILE A 25 36.03 11.91 27.81
CA ILE A 25 34.62 12.27 27.66
C ILE A 25 34.16 12.09 26.21
N GLY A 26 34.94 12.53 25.23
CA GLY A 26 34.63 12.35 23.81
C GLY A 26 34.56 10.88 23.39
N PHE A 27 35.49 10.06 23.91
CA PHE A 27 35.52 8.63 23.66
C PHE A 27 34.30 7.92 24.28
N LEU A 28 33.96 8.22 25.52
CA LEU A 28 32.75 7.70 26.18
C LEU A 28 31.47 8.15 25.47
N ALA A 29 31.39 9.43 25.07
CA ALA A 29 30.27 9.94 24.29
C ALA A 29 30.14 9.25 22.93
N GLY A 30 31.26 8.99 22.27
CA GLY A 30 31.30 8.22 21.01
C GLY A 30 30.77 6.79 21.15
N ILE A 31 31.20 6.10 22.24
CA ILE A 31 30.70 4.75 22.55
C ILE A 31 29.19 4.79 22.82
N LEU A 32 28.74 5.72 23.67
CA LEU A 32 27.32 5.91 23.93
C LEU A 32 26.54 6.18 22.64
N ALA A 33 27.02 7.10 21.82
CA ALA A 33 26.38 7.40 20.54
C ALA A 33 26.32 6.15 19.63
N PHE A 34 27.41 5.37 19.55
CA PHE A 34 27.46 4.15 18.74
C PHE A 34 26.36 3.13 19.15
N PHE A 35 26.15 2.94 20.44
CA PHE A 35 25.13 2.00 20.93
C PHE A 35 23.70 2.55 20.86
N PHE A 36 23.50 3.84 21.11
CA PHE A 36 22.16 4.43 21.17
C PHE A 36 21.68 5.03 19.84
N LEU A 37 22.60 5.48 18.96
CA LEU A 37 22.25 6.12 17.69
C LEU A 37 21.44 5.21 16.76
N PRO A 38 21.74 3.90 16.56
CA PRO A 38 20.92 3.04 15.74
C PRO A 38 19.50 2.85 16.24
N GLY A 39 19.34 2.79 17.59
CA GLY A 39 18.00 2.74 18.22
C GLY A 39 17.23 4.03 18.01
N PHE A 40 17.88 5.16 18.18
CA PHE A 40 17.30 6.48 17.98
C PHE A 40 16.92 6.74 16.51
N LEU A 41 17.76 6.31 15.55
CA LEU A 41 17.46 6.43 14.12
C LEU A 41 16.22 5.63 13.71
N ARG A 42 15.94 4.51 14.36
CA ARG A 42 14.74 3.72 14.13
C ARG A 42 13.44 4.38 14.66
N LEU A 43 13.57 5.32 15.57
CA LEU A 43 12.45 6.10 16.10
C LEU A 43 12.12 7.32 15.24
N LEU A 44 13.02 7.70 14.31
CA LEU A 44 12.72 8.78 13.37
C LEU A 44 11.63 8.30 12.41
N PRO A 45 10.57 9.11 12.21
CA PRO A 45 9.55 8.77 11.24
C PRO A 45 10.22 8.63 9.85
N GLU A 46 9.99 7.50 9.23
CA GLU A 46 10.45 7.24 7.86
C GLU A 46 9.93 8.36 6.96
N ARG A 47 10.83 9.03 6.27
CA ARG A 47 10.47 10.14 5.38
C ARG A 47 9.65 9.56 4.23
N GLN A 48 8.33 9.62 4.35
CA GLN A 48 7.43 9.16 3.30
C GLN A 48 7.75 9.94 2.02
N GLN A 49 8.22 9.21 1.01
CA GLN A 49 8.37 9.79 -0.31
C GLN A 49 6.96 10.11 -0.82
N THR A 50 6.70 11.37 -1.08
CA THR A 50 5.43 11.81 -1.65
C THR A 50 5.60 11.87 -3.16
N GLU A 51 4.99 10.93 -3.85
CA GLU A 51 4.81 11.02 -5.30
C GLU A 51 3.55 11.82 -5.60
N SER A 52 3.65 12.77 -6.52
CA SER A 52 2.52 13.56 -6.99
C SER A 52 2.21 13.18 -8.43
N ILE A 53 1.04 12.62 -8.67
CA ILE A 53 0.55 12.30 -10.01
C ILE A 53 -0.46 13.37 -10.41
N GLY A 54 -0.15 14.11 -11.46
CA GLY A 54 -1.06 15.08 -12.05
C GLY A 54 -2.01 14.40 -13.04
N LEU A 55 -3.32 14.60 -12.88
CA LEU A 55 -4.34 14.10 -13.79
C LEU A 55 -5.06 15.28 -14.45
N VAL A 56 -5.23 15.18 -15.76
CA VAL A 56 -5.97 16.18 -16.53
C VAL A 56 -7.45 15.82 -16.55
N GLY A 57 -8.30 16.72 -16.05
CA GLY A 57 -9.75 16.50 -16.03
C GLY A 57 -10.43 17.07 -14.80
N ARG A 58 -11.76 16.93 -14.76
CA ARG A 58 -12.59 17.24 -13.59
C ARG A 58 -13.20 15.95 -13.08
N TYR A 59 -12.86 15.57 -11.88
CA TYR A 59 -13.27 14.31 -11.28
C TYR A 59 -14.12 14.56 -10.04
N THR A 60 -15.16 13.76 -9.87
CA THR A 60 -15.94 13.66 -8.62
C THR A 60 -15.52 12.41 -7.88
N LEU A 61 -15.99 12.21 -6.65
CA LEU A 61 -15.71 10.96 -5.91
C LEU A 61 -16.25 9.69 -6.60
N GLU A 62 -17.24 9.86 -7.48
CA GLU A 62 -17.90 8.75 -8.18
C GLU A 62 -17.19 8.37 -9.48
N ASN A 63 -16.42 9.31 -10.07
CA ASN A 63 -15.75 9.10 -11.35
C ASN A 63 -14.22 9.31 -11.29
N ILE A 64 -13.61 8.99 -10.17
CA ILE A 64 -12.15 8.99 -10.02
C ILE A 64 -11.55 8.03 -11.06
N PRO A 65 -10.43 8.41 -11.72
CA PRO A 65 -9.75 7.54 -12.67
C PRO A 65 -9.43 6.16 -12.11
N ASN A 66 -9.57 5.13 -12.95
CA ASN A 66 -9.41 3.74 -12.55
C ASN A 66 -8.00 3.44 -12.01
N GLU A 67 -6.98 4.15 -12.53
CA GLU A 67 -5.58 4.07 -12.07
C GLU A 67 -5.45 4.44 -10.59
N ILE A 68 -6.17 5.49 -10.16
CA ILE A 68 -6.20 5.92 -8.76
C ILE A 68 -7.04 4.97 -7.92
N GLN A 69 -8.19 4.52 -8.46
CA GLN A 69 -9.03 3.55 -7.76
C GLN A 69 -8.27 2.26 -7.43
N LYS A 70 -7.45 1.73 -8.37
CA LYS A 70 -6.61 0.54 -8.19
C LYS A 70 -5.52 0.70 -7.12
N GLN A 71 -5.06 1.93 -6.86
CA GLN A 71 -4.14 2.19 -5.77
C GLN A 71 -4.83 2.09 -4.40
N ILE A 72 -6.10 2.47 -4.34
CA ILE A 72 -6.86 2.53 -3.07
C ILE A 72 -7.57 1.22 -2.78
N SER A 73 -8.02 0.49 -3.79
CA SER A 73 -8.79 -0.75 -3.59
C SER A 73 -8.51 -1.78 -4.66
N LEU A 74 -8.90 -3.01 -4.38
CA LEU A 74 -8.77 -4.15 -5.27
C LEU A 74 -10.16 -4.64 -5.71
N GLY A 75 -10.20 -5.32 -6.87
CA GLY A 75 -11.32 -6.16 -7.27
C GLY A 75 -11.19 -7.58 -6.73
N LEU A 76 -12.11 -8.46 -7.10
CA LEU A 76 -11.97 -9.90 -6.82
C LEU A 76 -10.71 -10.46 -7.47
N THR A 77 -10.41 -10.01 -8.67
CA THR A 77 -9.15 -10.24 -9.38
C THR A 77 -8.38 -8.92 -9.52
N ARG A 78 -7.17 -8.97 -10.00
CA ARG A 78 -6.39 -7.84 -10.52
C ARG A 78 -5.84 -8.22 -11.87
N LEU A 79 -5.48 -7.25 -12.69
CA LEU A 79 -4.86 -7.49 -13.99
C LEU A 79 -3.37 -7.26 -13.90
N GLU A 80 -2.59 -8.14 -14.51
CA GLU A 80 -1.19 -7.91 -14.80
C GLU A 80 -1.02 -6.97 -16.02
N GLU A 81 0.20 -6.61 -16.35
CA GLU A 81 0.50 -5.67 -17.44
C GLU A 81 0.04 -6.19 -18.80
N ASP A 82 0.03 -7.50 -19.00
CA ASP A 82 -0.44 -8.19 -20.21
C ASP A 82 -1.98 -8.35 -20.26
N GLY A 83 -2.69 -7.88 -19.22
CA GLY A 83 -4.14 -8.02 -19.11
C GLY A 83 -4.61 -9.34 -18.52
N THR A 84 -3.71 -10.24 -18.12
CA THR A 84 -4.06 -11.53 -17.52
C THR A 84 -4.67 -11.32 -16.12
N PRO A 85 -5.86 -11.90 -15.84
CA PRO A 85 -6.46 -11.82 -14.51
C PRO A 85 -5.75 -12.75 -13.54
N VAL A 86 -5.34 -12.21 -12.40
CA VAL A 86 -4.70 -12.93 -11.30
C VAL A 86 -5.44 -12.66 -9.99
N PRO A 87 -5.19 -13.43 -8.91
CA PRO A 87 -5.81 -13.20 -7.61
C PRO A 87 -5.71 -11.76 -7.10
N GLY A 88 -6.84 -11.23 -6.62
CA GLY A 88 -6.97 -9.95 -5.95
C GLY A 88 -7.50 -10.12 -4.52
N LEU A 89 -8.75 -9.69 -4.26
CA LEU A 89 -9.45 -10.03 -3.02
C LEU A 89 -9.80 -11.52 -2.96
N ALA A 90 -10.09 -12.15 -4.09
CA ALA A 90 -10.22 -13.60 -4.16
C ALA A 90 -8.83 -14.23 -4.27
N LYS A 91 -8.60 -15.31 -3.54
CA LYS A 91 -7.37 -16.12 -3.65
C LYS A 91 -7.40 -17.08 -4.83
N GLU A 92 -8.60 -17.50 -5.21
CA GLU A 92 -8.87 -18.44 -6.30
C GLU A 92 -10.30 -18.28 -6.80
N TRP A 93 -10.54 -18.75 -8.01
CA TRP A 93 -11.89 -18.89 -8.54
C TRP A 93 -12.01 -20.16 -9.37
N GLN A 94 -13.23 -20.65 -9.46
CA GLN A 94 -13.61 -21.81 -10.25
C GLN A 94 -14.64 -21.42 -11.30
N VAL A 95 -14.56 -22.05 -12.45
CA VAL A 95 -15.46 -21.84 -13.58
C VAL A 95 -16.20 -23.12 -13.85
N GLU A 96 -17.50 -23.06 -13.90
CA GLU A 96 -18.39 -24.20 -14.11
C GLU A 96 -19.39 -23.89 -15.23
N LYS A 97 -20.13 -24.92 -15.66
CA LYS A 97 -21.19 -24.83 -16.64
C LYS A 97 -20.77 -24.03 -17.89
N GLU A 98 -19.66 -24.45 -18.48
CA GLU A 98 -19.15 -23.88 -19.73
C GLU A 98 -18.93 -22.34 -19.69
N GLY A 99 -18.59 -21.79 -18.51
CA GLY A 99 -18.30 -20.38 -18.34
C GLY A 99 -19.52 -19.51 -18.01
N THR A 100 -20.61 -20.12 -17.51
CA THR A 100 -21.77 -19.38 -17.00
C THR A 100 -21.78 -19.25 -15.48
N VAL A 101 -20.98 -20.04 -14.75
CA VAL A 101 -20.92 -19.98 -13.28
C VAL A 101 -19.49 -19.74 -12.83
N TYR A 102 -19.29 -18.70 -12.06
CA TYR A 102 -18.00 -18.32 -11.47
C TYR A 102 -18.10 -18.27 -9.95
N THR A 103 -17.31 -19.06 -9.27
CA THR A 103 -17.26 -19.11 -7.80
C THR A 103 -15.92 -18.58 -7.33
N PHE A 104 -15.93 -17.45 -6.60
CA PHE A 104 -14.73 -16.79 -6.06
C PHE A 104 -14.63 -17.04 -4.57
N LYS A 105 -13.47 -17.49 -4.12
CA LYS A 105 -13.16 -17.67 -2.71
C LYS A 105 -12.22 -16.55 -2.22
N LEU A 106 -12.68 -15.76 -1.26
CA LEU A 106 -11.92 -14.63 -0.72
C LEU A 106 -10.74 -15.11 0.13
N ASN A 107 -9.70 -14.29 0.22
CA ASN A 107 -8.62 -14.48 1.18
C ASN A 107 -9.15 -14.37 2.62
N GLU A 108 -8.57 -15.13 3.55
CA GLU A 108 -9.03 -15.21 4.94
C GLU A 108 -8.86 -13.89 5.70
N ASN A 109 -7.68 -13.29 5.60
CA ASN A 109 -7.25 -12.15 6.42
C ASN A 109 -7.44 -10.79 5.76
N LEU A 110 -8.42 -10.66 4.86
CA LEU A 110 -8.71 -9.38 4.23
C LEU A 110 -9.37 -8.41 5.19
N ILE A 111 -8.84 -7.19 5.20
CA ILE A 111 -9.37 -6.07 5.97
C ILE A 111 -9.53 -4.84 5.09
N TRP A 112 -10.57 -4.08 5.36
CA TRP A 112 -10.74 -2.73 4.82
C TRP A 112 -9.80 -1.75 5.51
N HIS A 113 -9.55 -0.61 4.90
CA HIS A 113 -8.74 0.47 5.50
C HIS A 113 -9.34 1.02 6.81
N ASP A 114 -10.58 0.70 7.14
CA ASP A 114 -11.21 1.00 8.44
C ASP A 114 -10.97 -0.09 9.51
N GLY A 115 -10.18 -1.13 9.19
CA GLY A 115 -9.84 -2.24 10.08
C GLY A 115 -10.89 -3.35 10.17
N LYS A 116 -12.02 -3.25 9.46
CA LYS A 116 -13.06 -4.29 9.47
C LYS A 116 -12.74 -5.38 8.46
N SER A 117 -13.05 -6.63 8.82
CA SER A 117 -12.88 -7.78 7.93
C SER A 117 -13.76 -7.66 6.69
N ILE A 118 -13.23 -8.09 5.53
CA ILE A 118 -13.96 -8.17 4.27
C ILE A 118 -14.69 -9.52 4.21
N ARG A 119 -15.96 -9.44 3.87
CA ARG A 119 -16.84 -10.61 3.72
C ARG A 119 -17.49 -10.62 2.34
N ALA A 120 -18.01 -11.76 1.92
CA ALA A 120 -18.71 -11.92 0.64
C ALA A 120 -19.88 -10.91 0.46
N GLN A 121 -20.55 -10.54 1.54
CA GLN A 121 -21.62 -9.54 1.53
C GLN A 121 -21.16 -8.10 1.24
N ASP A 122 -19.86 -7.83 1.38
CA ASP A 122 -19.28 -6.52 1.08
C ASP A 122 -18.98 -6.36 -0.42
N ILE A 123 -19.01 -7.46 -1.19
CA ILE A 123 -18.85 -7.46 -2.63
C ILE A 123 -20.10 -6.84 -3.26
N ASN A 124 -19.93 -5.71 -3.91
CA ASN A 124 -21.05 -4.87 -4.36
C ASN A 124 -21.09 -4.65 -5.89
N TYR A 125 -20.64 -5.65 -6.66
CA TYR A 125 -20.83 -5.59 -8.11
C TYR A 125 -22.33 -5.70 -8.46
N ASN A 126 -22.76 -4.79 -9.32
CA ASN A 126 -24.11 -4.80 -9.87
C ASN A 126 -24.04 -4.99 -11.39
N PHE A 127 -24.26 -6.21 -11.83
CA PHE A 127 -24.26 -6.59 -13.24
C PHE A 127 -25.72 -6.87 -13.68
N GLN A 128 -26.10 -6.37 -14.85
CA GLN A 128 -27.43 -6.63 -15.41
C GLN A 128 -27.60 -8.08 -15.89
N ASP A 129 -26.49 -8.70 -16.33
CA ASP A 129 -26.48 -10.03 -16.94
C ASP A 129 -25.82 -11.10 -16.07
N ALA A 130 -25.61 -10.80 -14.79
CA ALA A 130 -25.11 -11.76 -13.83
C ALA A 130 -25.82 -11.63 -12.47
N GLN A 131 -26.27 -12.76 -11.94
CA GLN A 131 -26.82 -12.84 -10.61
C GLN A 131 -25.75 -13.22 -9.61
N MET A 132 -25.50 -12.38 -8.61
CA MET A 132 -24.59 -12.66 -7.52
C MET A 132 -25.31 -13.40 -6.39
N LYS A 133 -24.66 -14.46 -5.86
CA LYS A 133 -25.11 -15.27 -4.71
C LYS A 133 -23.99 -15.34 -3.70
N ILE A 134 -24.31 -15.22 -2.42
CA ILE A 134 -23.38 -15.44 -1.32
C ILE A 134 -23.59 -16.88 -0.85
N LEU A 135 -22.54 -17.70 -1.00
CA LEU A 135 -22.60 -19.11 -0.57
C LEU A 135 -22.22 -19.26 0.90
N ASP A 136 -21.20 -18.50 1.34
CA ASP A 136 -20.72 -18.41 2.72
C ASP A 136 -20.05 -17.06 2.96
N PRO A 137 -19.58 -16.72 4.18
CA PRO A 137 -18.96 -15.43 4.48
C PRO A 137 -17.72 -15.10 3.65
N LYS A 138 -17.10 -16.07 2.99
CA LYS A 138 -15.87 -15.92 2.18
C LYS A 138 -16.03 -16.37 0.74
N THR A 139 -17.22 -16.82 0.34
CA THR A 139 -17.44 -17.34 -1.02
C THR A 139 -18.60 -16.63 -1.69
N VAL A 140 -18.33 -16.06 -2.86
CA VAL A 140 -19.34 -15.42 -3.72
C VAL A 140 -19.39 -16.14 -5.06
N GLN A 141 -20.60 -16.39 -5.54
CA GLN A 141 -20.85 -17.01 -6.84
C GLN A 141 -21.60 -16.03 -7.74
N PHE A 142 -21.19 -16.00 -9.01
CA PHE A 142 -21.88 -15.28 -10.07
C PHE A 142 -22.43 -16.30 -11.06
N VAL A 143 -23.72 -16.15 -11.37
CA VAL A 143 -24.42 -16.92 -12.40
C VAL A 143 -24.74 -15.98 -13.55
N LEU A 144 -24.11 -16.16 -14.68
CA LEU A 144 -24.26 -15.36 -15.88
C LEU A 144 -25.39 -15.94 -16.74
N LYS A 145 -26.07 -15.07 -17.49
CA LYS A 145 -27.10 -15.48 -18.48
C LYS A 145 -26.48 -16.25 -19.65
N GLU A 146 -25.27 -15.88 -20.07
CA GLU A 146 -24.56 -16.47 -21.20
C GLU A 146 -23.10 -16.72 -20.80
N PRO A 147 -22.41 -17.67 -21.45
CA PRO A 147 -20.98 -17.92 -21.24
C PRO A 147 -20.14 -16.68 -21.51
N PHE A 148 -19.25 -16.33 -20.57
CA PHE A 148 -18.38 -15.17 -20.73
C PHE A 148 -17.01 -15.40 -20.11
N SER A 149 -16.05 -15.86 -20.88
CA SER A 149 -14.69 -16.22 -20.42
C SER A 149 -13.90 -15.05 -19.86
N ALA A 150 -14.18 -13.81 -20.28
CA ALA A 150 -13.54 -12.61 -19.79
C ALA A 150 -14.13 -12.09 -18.45
N PHE A 151 -15.05 -12.82 -17.82
CA PHE A 151 -15.66 -12.39 -16.55
C PHE A 151 -14.64 -12.11 -15.45
N PRO A 152 -13.54 -12.87 -15.28
CA PRO A 152 -12.49 -12.54 -14.34
C PRO A 152 -11.83 -11.17 -14.57
N VAL A 153 -11.78 -10.70 -15.81
CA VAL A 153 -11.30 -9.35 -16.14
C VAL A 153 -12.28 -8.28 -15.67
N ILE A 154 -13.58 -8.52 -15.78
CA ILE A 154 -14.61 -7.56 -15.37
C ILE A 154 -14.61 -7.37 -13.85
N VAL A 155 -14.42 -8.41 -13.07
CA VAL A 155 -14.37 -8.36 -11.61
C VAL A 155 -13.01 -7.90 -11.05
N SER A 156 -12.09 -7.46 -11.90
CA SER A 156 -10.89 -6.73 -11.48
C SER A 156 -11.17 -5.27 -11.12
N ARG A 157 -12.36 -4.78 -11.45
CA ARG A 157 -12.80 -3.45 -11.06
C ARG A 157 -12.77 -3.30 -9.52
N PRO A 158 -12.08 -2.26 -8.99
CA PRO A 158 -11.98 -2.05 -7.56
C PRO A 158 -13.33 -1.89 -6.88
N ILE A 159 -13.49 -2.48 -5.71
CA ILE A 159 -14.67 -2.31 -4.86
C ILE A 159 -14.37 -1.43 -3.67
N PHE A 160 -15.34 -0.66 -3.23
CA PHE A 160 -15.22 0.28 -2.13
C PHE A 160 -16.39 0.18 -1.18
N LYS A 161 -16.13 0.46 0.08
CA LYS A 161 -17.14 0.96 0.99
C LYS A 161 -17.39 2.45 0.74
N LYS A 162 -18.45 2.99 1.36
CA LYS A 162 -18.77 4.41 1.33
C LYS A 162 -17.54 5.28 1.65
N GLY A 163 -17.28 6.32 0.85
CA GLY A 163 -16.23 7.30 1.10
C GLY A 163 -14.83 6.87 0.70
N LEU A 164 -14.68 6.01 -0.31
CA LEU A 164 -13.39 5.50 -0.80
C LEU A 164 -12.59 4.69 0.24
N ILE A 165 -13.28 4.00 1.15
CA ILE A 165 -12.65 3.02 1.99
C ILE A 165 -12.39 1.78 1.14
N GLY A 166 -11.15 1.53 0.83
CA GLY A 166 -10.70 0.42 0.00
C GLY A 166 -9.97 -0.67 0.78
N ALA A 167 -9.39 -1.60 0.04
CA ALA A 167 -8.57 -2.71 0.53
C ALA A 167 -7.30 -2.87 -0.31
N GLY A 168 -6.84 -1.80 -0.93
CA GLY A 168 -5.62 -1.76 -1.74
C GLY A 168 -4.39 -1.39 -0.92
N PRO A 169 -3.25 -1.19 -1.61
CA PRO A 169 -1.98 -0.87 -0.96
C PRO A 169 -1.97 0.50 -0.28
N TYR A 170 -2.78 1.45 -0.74
CA TYR A 170 -2.78 2.81 -0.21
C TYR A 170 -4.13 3.21 0.37
N LYS A 171 -4.10 3.79 1.55
CA LYS A 171 -5.26 4.32 2.24
C LYS A 171 -5.44 5.82 1.94
N VAL A 172 -6.68 6.24 1.71
CA VAL A 172 -7.00 7.66 1.58
C VAL A 172 -6.86 8.35 2.94
N LYS A 173 -5.92 9.30 3.02
CA LYS A 173 -5.66 10.11 4.21
C LYS A 173 -6.48 11.38 4.21
N LYS A 174 -6.57 12.05 3.07
CA LYS A 174 -7.28 13.33 2.93
C LYS A 174 -7.73 13.52 1.47
N ILE A 175 -8.88 14.15 1.28
CA ILE A 175 -9.36 14.57 -0.02
C ILE A 175 -9.63 16.08 0.06
N THR A 176 -9.02 16.82 -0.85
CA THR A 176 -9.30 18.26 -1.06
C THR A 176 -10.26 18.40 -2.24
N ARG A 177 -11.29 19.22 -2.07
CA ARG A 177 -12.32 19.43 -3.10
C ARG A 177 -12.60 20.90 -3.30
N HIS A 178 -12.98 21.23 -4.52
CA HIS A 178 -13.56 22.53 -4.87
C HIS A 178 -15.00 22.27 -5.39
N GLY A 179 -15.99 22.59 -4.57
CA GLY A 179 -17.38 22.20 -4.83
C GLY A 179 -17.54 20.69 -4.85
N GLN A 180 -18.06 20.15 -5.95
CA GLN A 180 -18.21 18.69 -6.15
C GLN A 180 -16.96 18.00 -6.71
N PHE A 181 -15.96 18.79 -7.18
CA PHE A 181 -14.79 18.26 -7.85
C PHE A 181 -13.67 17.95 -6.87
N VAL A 182 -12.97 16.86 -7.11
CA VAL A 182 -11.77 16.46 -6.38
C VAL A 182 -10.57 17.20 -6.97
N GLU A 183 -9.83 17.92 -6.13
CA GLU A 183 -8.57 18.58 -6.52
C GLU A 183 -7.36 17.71 -6.18
N GLN A 184 -7.37 17.11 -5.00
CA GLN A 184 -6.25 16.31 -4.53
C GLN A 184 -6.74 15.14 -3.66
N ILE A 185 -6.09 13.99 -3.81
CA ILE A 185 -6.24 12.83 -2.93
C ILE A 185 -4.88 12.54 -2.35
N PHE A 186 -4.78 12.57 -1.03
CA PHE A 186 -3.58 12.20 -0.30
C PHE A 186 -3.70 10.74 0.13
N LEU A 187 -2.75 9.94 -0.28
CA LEU A 187 -2.65 8.52 0.04
C LEU A 187 -1.50 8.29 1.04
N ASN A 188 -1.57 7.25 1.84
CA ASN A 188 -0.52 6.79 2.75
C ASN A 188 -0.51 5.26 2.84
#